data_86b222e85fd9ab9be614820598f968f2
#
_entry.id   86b222e85fd9ab9be614820598f968f2
#
_cell.length_a   1.000
_cell.length_b   1.000
_cell.length_c   1.000
_cell.angle_alpha   90.00
_cell.angle_beta   90.00
_cell.angle_gamma   90.00
#
_symmetry.space_group_name_H-M   'P 1'
#
loop_
_entity.id
_entity.type
_entity.pdbx_description
1 polymer ?
#
loop_
_entity_poly.entity_id
_entity_poly.type
_entity_poly.pdbx_seq_one_letter_code
_entity_poly.pdbx_strand_id
1 'polypeptide(L)'
;MSAPMEMLRVEGLAKRFVLHLRGGLSLPVLHGVDLVVHAGECVALAGPSGAGKSTLLRSLYGNYRADAGRILVRHEGAMVDIASASPREVVRVRASTLGYVSQFLRVVPRVAAVDIVAEADPQRSRERAAALLRRLNIPERLHGLPPATFSGGEQQRINLARGFIGGHPVLLLDEPTASLDAANRDVVIAMIDEAKARGVAIVGIFHDAEVRGRVADRLLDVTPMQDAA
;
A
#
# COMPACT_ATOMS: atom_id res chain seq x y z
N MET A 1 16.06 -23.89 11.18
CA MET A 1 15.25 -22.96 10.34
C MET A 1 15.70 -21.54 10.69
N SER A 2 16.18 -20.77 9.72
CA SER A 2 16.54 -19.37 9.96
C SER A 2 15.28 -18.57 10.33
N ALA A 3 15.39 -17.61 11.25
CA ALA A 3 14.28 -16.73 11.58
C ALA A 3 13.80 -15.98 10.32
N PRO A 4 12.49 -15.77 10.13
CA PRO A 4 11.99 -15.05 8.97
C PRO A 4 12.58 -13.64 8.94
N MET A 5 12.99 -13.21 7.73
CA MET A 5 13.66 -11.92 7.53
C MET A 5 12.70 -10.77 7.77
N GLU A 6 13.06 -9.87 8.67
CA GLU A 6 12.30 -8.66 8.95
C GLU A 6 12.45 -7.65 7.80
N MET A 7 11.30 -7.19 7.27
CA MET A 7 11.23 -6.26 6.14
C MET A 7 10.77 -4.87 6.54
N LEU A 8 9.92 -4.79 7.55
CA LEU A 8 9.37 -3.54 8.07
C LEU A 8 9.26 -3.64 9.60
N ARG A 9 9.69 -2.59 10.31
CA ARG A 9 9.48 -2.44 11.75
C ARG A 9 8.99 -1.03 12.05
N VAL A 10 8.01 -0.93 12.92
CA VAL A 10 7.48 0.31 13.47
C VAL A 10 7.64 0.25 14.98
N GLU A 11 8.17 1.31 15.56
CA GLU A 11 8.44 1.40 17.00
C GLU A 11 7.82 2.69 17.55
N GLY A 12 6.83 2.54 18.41
CA GLY A 12 6.21 3.64 19.15
C GLY A 12 5.65 4.76 18.27
N LEU A 13 5.14 4.44 17.06
CA LEU A 13 4.71 5.45 16.09
C LEU A 13 3.55 6.28 16.62
N ALA A 14 3.72 7.61 16.60
CA ALA A 14 2.65 8.57 16.91
C ALA A 14 2.45 9.56 15.75
N LYS A 15 1.18 9.94 15.53
CA LYS A 15 0.79 10.93 14.54
C LYS A 15 -0.40 11.75 15.01
N ARG A 16 -0.28 13.08 14.90
CA ARG A 16 -1.37 14.05 15.10
C ARG A 16 -1.49 14.97 13.89
N PHE A 17 -2.66 15.51 13.69
CA PHE A 17 -2.91 16.57 12.71
C PHE A 17 -3.32 17.84 13.43
N VAL A 18 -2.86 18.99 12.93
CA VAL A 18 -3.25 20.30 13.45
C VAL A 18 -4.21 20.94 12.45
N LEU A 19 -5.44 21.21 12.88
CA LEU A 19 -6.48 21.86 12.08
C LEU A 19 -6.36 23.39 12.24
N HIS A 20 -5.51 24.01 11.43
CA HIS A 20 -5.28 25.45 11.49
C HIS A 20 -6.55 26.29 11.28
N LEU A 21 -7.48 25.84 10.43
CA LEU A 21 -8.77 26.50 10.17
C LEU A 21 -9.76 26.40 11.34
N ARG A 22 -9.47 25.62 12.36
CA ARG A 22 -10.28 25.43 13.58
C ARG A 22 -9.51 25.84 14.85
N GLY A 23 -8.83 26.99 14.80
CA GLY A 23 -8.12 27.50 15.96
C GLY A 23 -6.89 26.69 16.40
N GLY A 24 -6.30 25.90 15.51
CA GLY A 24 -5.11 25.09 15.84
C GLY A 24 -5.43 23.81 16.62
N LEU A 25 -6.67 23.30 16.55
CA LEU A 25 -7.06 22.05 17.20
C LEU A 25 -6.13 20.90 16.79
N SER A 26 -5.51 20.26 17.78
CA SER A 26 -4.65 19.09 17.60
C SER A 26 -5.47 17.82 17.69
N LEU A 27 -5.50 17.03 16.62
CA LEU A 27 -6.18 15.74 16.54
C LEU A 27 -5.13 14.61 16.55
N PRO A 28 -4.92 13.92 17.67
CA PRO A 28 -4.10 12.72 17.72
C PRO A 28 -4.82 11.59 16.96
N VAL A 29 -4.08 10.88 16.10
CA VAL A 29 -4.65 9.80 15.26
C VAL A 29 -3.95 8.47 15.51
N LEU A 30 -2.64 8.48 15.73
CA LEU A 30 -1.86 7.29 16.07
C LEU A 30 -1.08 7.56 17.36
N HIS A 31 -1.00 6.56 18.23
CA HIS A 31 -0.26 6.64 19.47
C HIS A 31 0.39 5.30 19.82
N GLY A 32 1.72 5.28 19.86
CA GLY A 32 2.49 4.12 20.32
C GLY A 32 2.28 2.87 19.49
N VAL A 33 2.12 3.01 18.15
CA VAL A 33 1.90 1.85 17.27
C VAL A 33 3.22 1.12 17.08
N ASP A 34 3.21 -0.19 17.38
CA ASP A 34 4.31 -1.11 17.14
C ASP A 34 3.89 -2.17 16.11
N LEU A 35 4.78 -2.48 15.17
CA LEU A 35 4.54 -3.47 14.12
C LEU A 35 5.86 -4.03 13.63
N VAL A 36 5.94 -5.34 13.43
CA VAL A 36 7.02 -5.98 12.67
C VAL A 36 6.38 -6.81 11.56
N VAL A 37 6.90 -6.73 10.35
CA VAL A 37 6.43 -7.51 9.20
C VAL A 37 7.61 -8.23 8.57
N HIS A 38 7.45 -9.53 8.35
CA HIS A 38 8.49 -10.38 7.80
C HIS A 38 8.30 -10.64 6.30
N ALA A 39 9.35 -11.10 5.65
CA ALA A 39 9.29 -11.54 4.26
C ALA A 39 8.22 -12.64 4.08
N GLY A 40 7.34 -12.46 3.08
CA GLY A 40 6.24 -13.37 2.77
C GLY A 40 5.03 -13.28 3.71
N GLU A 41 5.02 -12.30 4.63
CA GLU A 41 3.92 -12.08 5.57
C GLU A 41 2.97 -11.00 5.06
N CYS A 42 1.66 -11.21 5.24
CA CYS A 42 0.63 -10.19 5.05
C CYS A 42 -0.03 -9.84 6.39
N VAL A 43 0.15 -8.60 6.84
CA VAL A 43 -0.51 -8.05 8.03
C VAL A 43 -1.68 -7.18 7.61
N ALA A 44 -2.90 -7.54 8.03
CA ALA A 44 -4.07 -6.71 7.79
C ALA A 44 -4.31 -5.76 8.98
N LEU A 45 -4.51 -4.48 8.67
CA LEU A 45 -4.89 -3.46 9.65
C LEU A 45 -6.38 -3.58 9.95
N ALA A 46 -6.73 -3.87 11.19
CA ALA A 46 -8.09 -3.97 11.70
C ALA A 46 -8.45 -2.75 12.56
N GLY A 47 -9.73 -2.56 12.83
CA GLY A 47 -10.27 -1.47 13.64
C GLY A 47 -11.41 -0.72 12.95
N PRO A 48 -12.18 0.08 13.70
CA PRO A 48 -13.33 0.82 13.18
C PRO A 48 -12.94 1.86 12.12
N SER A 49 -13.94 2.38 11.41
CA SER A 49 -13.74 3.54 10.54
C SER A 49 -13.20 4.72 11.37
N GLY A 50 -12.24 5.47 10.83
CA GLY A 50 -11.61 6.58 11.55
C GLY A 50 -10.50 6.20 12.54
N ALA A 51 -10.23 4.92 12.77
CA ALA A 51 -9.18 4.47 13.72
C ALA A 51 -7.74 4.85 13.33
N GLY A 52 -7.52 5.41 12.13
CA GLY A 52 -6.18 5.80 11.69
C GLY A 52 -5.47 4.80 10.78
N LYS A 53 -6.13 3.73 10.32
CA LYS A 53 -5.53 2.70 9.44
C LYS A 53 -4.86 3.28 8.20
N SER A 54 -5.57 4.11 7.43
CA SER A 54 -5.00 4.77 6.24
C SER A 54 -3.93 5.82 6.61
N THR A 55 -4.02 6.42 7.81
CA THR A 55 -2.96 7.29 8.32
C THR A 55 -1.69 6.48 8.59
N LEU A 56 -1.83 5.30 9.20
CA LEU A 56 -0.70 4.38 9.40
C LEU A 56 -0.06 3.98 8.07
N LEU A 57 -0.83 3.48 7.10
CA LEU A 57 -0.30 3.12 5.77
C LEU A 57 0.42 4.28 5.08
N ARG A 58 -0.15 5.49 5.13
CA ARG A 58 0.48 6.68 4.53
C ARG A 58 1.73 7.13 5.28
N SER A 59 1.80 6.89 6.59
CA SER A 59 3.02 7.10 7.39
C SER A 59 4.09 6.08 7.03
N LEU A 60 3.72 4.79 6.88
CA LEU A 60 4.64 3.73 6.41
C LEU A 60 5.18 4.00 5.01
N TYR A 61 4.43 4.67 4.16
CA TYR A 61 4.90 5.12 2.85
C TYR A 61 5.70 6.42 2.90
N GLY A 62 5.77 7.07 4.09
CA GLY A 62 6.44 8.36 4.28
C GLY A 62 5.68 9.56 3.70
N ASN A 63 4.36 9.44 3.41
CA ASN A 63 3.53 10.57 2.99
C ASN A 63 3.20 11.50 4.16
N TYR A 64 3.12 10.95 5.36
CA TYR A 64 2.95 11.71 6.59
C TYR A 64 4.21 11.54 7.44
N ARG A 65 4.78 12.66 7.86
CA ARG A 65 5.88 12.66 8.83
C ARG A 65 5.35 12.19 10.18
N ALA A 66 6.05 11.25 10.81
CA ALA A 66 5.79 10.86 12.19
C ALA A 66 6.05 12.03 13.16
N ASP A 67 5.25 12.16 14.22
CA ASP A 67 5.52 13.12 15.30
C ASP A 67 6.40 12.48 16.38
N ALA A 68 6.35 11.15 16.53
CA ALA A 68 7.26 10.36 17.36
C ALA A 68 7.34 8.93 16.84
N GLY A 69 8.35 8.19 17.31
CA GLY A 69 8.59 6.79 16.92
C GLY A 69 9.46 6.66 15.68
N ARG A 70 9.63 5.42 15.21
CA ARG A 70 10.51 5.06 14.09
C ARG A 70 9.76 4.18 13.10
N ILE A 71 10.12 4.28 11.82
CA ILE A 71 9.62 3.42 10.74
C ILE A 71 10.83 2.89 9.98
N LEU A 72 11.23 1.68 10.30
CA LEU A 72 12.41 1.02 9.76
C LEU A 72 12.00 0.11 8.60
N VAL A 73 12.58 0.33 7.43
CA VAL A 73 12.34 -0.46 6.21
C VAL A 73 13.63 -1.08 5.75
N ARG A 74 13.62 -2.37 5.43
CA ARG A 74 14.79 -3.05 4.87
C ARG A 74 14.97 -2.64 3.41
N HIS A 75 15.99 -1.82 3.17
CA HIS A 75 16.36 -1.29 1.86
C HIS A 75 17.83 -1.62 1.59
N GLU A 76 18.12 -2.25 0.46
CA GLU A 76 19.48 -2.61 0.04
C GLU A 76 20.31 -3.33 1.14
N GLY A 77 19.66 -4.23 1.89
CA GLY A 77 20.30 -5.03 2.93
C GLY A 77 20.37 -4.38 4.31
N ALA A 78 20.08 -3.10 4.47
CA ALA A 78 20.09 -2.37 5.74
C ALA A 78 18.68 -1.93 6.17
N MET A 79 18.47 -1.66 7.46
CA MET A 79 17.25 -1.05 7.99
C MET A 79 17.40 0.48 7.92
N VAL A 80 16.54 1.13 7.14
CA VAL A 80 16.49 2.60 6.96
C VAL A 80 15.29 3.15 7.71
N ASP A 81 15.50 4.13 8.58
CA ASP A 81 14.41 4.81 9.30
C ASP A 81 13.82 5.93 8.43
N ILE A 82 12.72 5.65 7.76
CA ILE A 82 12.06 6.62 6.87
C ILE A 82 11.32 7.74 7.62
N ALA A 83 11.09 7.62 8.93
CA ALA A 83 10.49 8.68 9.74
C ALA A 83 11.44 9.87 9.91
N SER A 84 12.75 9.60 9.97
CA SER A 84 13.82 10.59 10.12
C SER A 84 14.63 10.83 8.84
N ALA A 85 14.43 10.02 7.80
CA ALA A 85 15.20 10.08 6.56
C ALA A 85 14.99 11.39 5.78
N SER A 86 15.99 11.76 5.00
CA SER A 86 15.89 12.90 4.07
C SER A 86 14.84 12.60 2.97
N PRO A 87 14.22 13.64 2.37
CA PRO A 87 13.26 13.43 1.28
C PRO A 87 13.86 12.64 0.09
N ARG A 88 15.16 12.81 -0.20
CA ARG A 88 15.84 12.04 -1.25
C ARG A 88 15.93 10.55 -0.93
N GLU A 89 16.18 10.22 0.32
CA GLU A 89 16.27 8.85 0.78
C GLU A 89 14.89 8.17 0.77
N VAL A 90 13.84 8.86 1.24
CA VAL A 90 12.46 8.38 1.12
C VAL A 90 12.09 8.09 -0.35
N VAL A 91 12.45 8.98 -1.29
CA VAL A 91 12.20 8.76 -2.73
C VAL A 91 12.93 7.51 -3.23
N ARG A 92 14.20 7.28 -2.82
CA ARG A 92 14.95 6.07 -3.19
C ARG A 92 14.31 4.79 -2.65
N VAL A 93 13.92 4.80 -1.38
CA VAL A 93 13.24 3.65 -0.76
C VAL A 93 11.92 3.34 -1.48
N ARG A 94 11.14 4.36 -1.84
CA ARG A 94 9.90 4.18 -2.62
C ARG A 94 10.14 3.66 -4.04
N ALA A 95 11.23 4.07 -4.67
CA ALA A 95 11.51 3.69 -6.06
C ALA A 95 11.77 2.20 -6.23
N SER A 96 12.33 1.51 -5.22
CA SER A 96 12.76 0.11 -5.35
C SER A 96 12.29 -0.83 -4.23
N THR A 97 11.79 -0.29 -3.12
CA THR A 97 11.49 -1.11 -1.93
C THR A 97 10.03 -1.02 -1.47
N LEU A 98 9.45 0.18 -1.46
CA LEU A 98 8.09 0.40 -0.98
C LEU A 98 7.12 0.64 -2.13
N GLY A 99 6.29 -0.35 -2.47
CA GLY A 99 5.14 -0.18 -3.34
C GLY A 99 3.91 0.29 -2.56
N TYR A 100 3.06 1.11 -3.18
CA TYR A 100 1.80 1.56 -2.58
C TYR A 100 0.66 1.54 -3.57
N VAL A 101 -0.36 0.77 -3.27
CA VAL A 101 -1.65 0.78 -3.97
C VAL A 101 -2.62 1.60 -3.14
N SER A 102 -2.95 2.79 -3.61
CA SER A 102 -3.90 3.69 -2.96
C SER A 102 -5.34 3.29 -3.27
N GLN A 103 -6.28 3.75 -2.46
CA GLN A 103 -7.72 3.52 -2.66
C GLN A 103 -8.22 4.05 -4.02
N PHE A 104 -7.63 5.13 -4.52
CA PHE A 104 -8.00 5.73 -5.80
C PHE A 104 -6.79 5.88 -6.70
N LEU A 105 -6.95 5.54 -7.98
CA LEU A 105 -5.93 5.75 -8.99
C LEU A 105 -5.71 7.26 -9.21
N ARG A 106 -4.48 7.70 -8.96
CA ARG A 106 -4.03 9.04 -9.35
C ARG A 106 -3.28 8.93 -10.66
N VAL A 107 -3.89 9.41 -11.73
CA VAL A 107 -3.32 9.33 -13.08
C VAL A 107 -2.97 10.71 -13.60
N VAL A 108 -1.94 10.73 -14.46
CA VAL A 108 -1.65 11.89 -15.31
C VAL A 108 -2.68 11.90 -16.45
N PRO A 109 -3.40 12.99 -16.68
CA PRO A 109 -4.34 13.08 -17.79
C PRO A 109 -3.66 12.79 -19.14
N ARG A 110 -4.37 12.11 -20.04
CA ARG A 110 -3.92 11.79 -21.41
C ARG A 110 -2.81 10.75 -21.53
N VAL A 111 -2.41 10.07 -20.45
CA VAL A 111 -1.49 8.93 -20.51
C VAL A 111 -2.27 7.64 -20.62
N ALA A 112 -1.91 6.77 -21.55
CA ALA A 112 -2.59 5.49 -21.76
C ALA A 112 -2.41 4.54 -20.57
N ALA A 113 -3.42 3.69 -20.30
CA ALA A 113 -3.40 2.75 -19.19
C ALA A 113 -2.16 1.84 -19.19
N VAL A 114 -1.78 1.32 -20.35
CA VAL A 114 -0.59 0.48 -20.49
C VAL A 114 0.70 1.22 -20.19
N ASP A 115 0.78 2.51 -20.52
CA ASP A 115 1.98 3.32 -20.26
C ASP A 115 2.11 3.68 -18.79
N ILE A 116 0.99 3.95 -18.10
CA ILE A 116 0.95 4.17 -16.64
C ILE A 116 1.48 2.94 -15.89
N VAL A 117 1.11 1.75 -16.35
CA VAL A 117 1.57 0.49 -15.74
C VAL A 117 3.03 0.20 -16.11
N ALA A 118 3.41 0.38 -17.38
CA ALA A 118 4.77 0.16 -17.85
C ALA A 118 5.79 1.11 -17.20
N GLU A 119 5.39 2.36 -16.88
CA GLU A 119 6.26 3.31 -16.17
C GLU A 119 6.68 2.80 -14.78
N ALA A 120 5.80 2.04 -14.11
CA ALA A 120 6.08 1.44 -12.80
C ALA A 120 6.89 0.13 -12.90
N ASP A 121 7.03 -0.46 -14.09
CA ASP A 121 7.86 -1.65 -14.30
C ASP A 121 9.35 -1.24 -14.32
N PRO A 122 10.24 -1.88 -13.52
CA PRO A 122 11.68 -1.65 -13.58
C PRO A 122 12.28 -1.82 -15.01
N GLN A 123 11.67 -2.69 -15.82
CA GLN A 123 12.07 -2.92 -17.22
C GLN A 123 11.34 -2.00 -18.22
N ARG A 124 10.40 -1.18 -17.76
CA ARG A 124 9.52 -0.33 -18.58
C ARG A 124 8.84 -1.08 -19.74
N SER A 125 8.52 -2.34 -19.53
CA SER A 125 7.95 -3.21 -20.56
C SER A 125 6.45 -3.00 -20.74
N ARG A 126 6.05 -2.48 -21.88
CA ARG A 126 4.63 -2.39 -22.28
C ARG A 126 4.01 -3.78 -22.45
N GLU A 127 4.78 -4.79 -22.86
CA GLU A 127 4.30 -6.15 -23.00
C GLU A 127 3.92 -6.77 -21.65
N ARG A 128 4.79 -6.64 -20.64
CA ARG A 128 4.50 -7.07 -19.26
C ARG A 128 3.31 -6.30 -18.67
N ALA A 129 3.24 -5.00 -18.92
CA ALA A 129 2.12 -4.17 -18.50
C ALA A 129 0.80 -4.65 -19.12
N ALA A 130 0.78 -4.89 -20.44
CA ALA A 130 -0.39 -5.39 -21.15
C ALA A 130 -0.81 -6.80 -20.65
N ALA A 131 0.15 -7.70 -20.40
CA ALA A 131 -0.13 -9.02 -19.84
C ALA A 131 -0.80 -8.93 -18.45
N LEU A 132 -0.31 -8.02 -17.58
CA LEU A 132 -0.88 -7.82 -16.26
C LEU A 132 -2.26 -7.16 -16.33
N LEU A 133 -2.48 -6.21 -17.24
CA LEU A 133 -3.80 -5.62 -17.49
C LEU A 133 -4.81 -6.68 -17.96
N ARG A 134 -4.42 -7.59 -18.87
CA ARG A 134 -5.27 -8.73 -19.28
C ARG A 134 -5.61 -9.63 -18.10
N ARG A 135 -4.63 -9.96 -17.27
CA ARG A 135 -4.83 -10.77 -16.06
C ARG A 135 -5.84 -10.13 -15.09
N LEU A 136 -5.85 -8.80 -15.01
CA LEU A 136 -6.80 -8.04 -14.22
C LEU A 136 -8.11 -7.71 -14.98
N ASN A 137 -8.40 -8.45 -16.06
CA ASN A 137 -9.63 -8.32 -16.85
C ASN A 137 -9.88 -6.89 -17.38
N ILE A 138 -8.82 -6.17 -17.74
CA ILE A 138 -8.92 -4.92 -18.49
C ILE A 138 -8.96 -5.24 -19.99
N PRO A 139 -10.04 -4.92 -20.70
CA PRO A 139 -10.16 -5.19 -22.14
C PRO A 139 -9.03 -4.53 -22.95
N GLU A 140 -8.47 -5.23 -23.92
CA GLU A 140 -7.32 -4.74 -24.71
C GLU A 140 -7.61 -3.41 -25.42
N ARG A 141 -8.87 -3.18 -25.86
CA ARG A 141 -9.29 -1.92 -26.45
C ARG A 141 -9.11 -0.69 -25.53
N LEU A 142 -9.03 -0.94 -24.22
CA LEU A 142 -8.83 0.12 -23.22
C LEU A 142 -7.36 0.39 -22.90
N HIS A 143 -6.43 -0.52 -23.26
CA HIS A 143 -5.02 -0.40 -22.91
C HIS A 143 -4.38 0.88 -23.45
N GLY A 144 -4.78 1.31 -24.66
CA GLY A 144 -4.31 2.53 -25.31
C GLY A 144 -5.05 3.81 -24.90
N LEU A 145 -6.03 3.74 -24.02
CA LEU A 145 -6.84 4.89 -23.61
C LEU A 145 -6.47 5.40 -22.22
N PRO A 146 -6.63 6.71 -21.96
CA PRO A 146 -6.43 7.27 -20.63
C PRO A 146 -7.49 6.78 -19.63
N PRO A 147 -7.10 6.34 -18.42
CA PRO A 147 -8.05 5.79 -17.43
C PRO A 147 -9.07 6.78 -16.87
N ALA A 148 -8.93 8.06 -17.12
CA ALA A 148 -9.86 9.09 -16.61
C ALA A 148 -11.32 8.85 -17.01
N THR A 149 -11.56 8.10 -18.11
CA THR A 149 -12.90 7.76 -18.61
C THR A 149 -13.40 6.38 -18.21
N PHE A 150 -12.59 5.63 -17.44
CA PHE A 150 -12.90 4.27 -17.04
C PHE A 150 -13.79 4.23 -15.80
N SER A 151 -14.51 3.12 -15.62
CA SER A 151 -15.25 2.86 -14.39
C SER A 151 -14.31 2.81 -13.17
N GLY A 152 -14.86 3.04 -11.96
CA GLY A 152 -14.07 2.97 -10.73
C GLY A 152 -13.36 1.63 -10.53
N GLY A 153 -14.03 0.52 -10.89
CA GLY A 153 -13.43 -0.82 -10.84
C GLY A 153 -12.31 -1.03 -11.85
N GLU A 154 -12.40 -0.49 -13.08
CA GLU A 154 -11.32 -0.53 -14.06
C GLU A 154 -10.13 0.32 -13.62
N GLN A 155 -10.38 1.53 -13.09
CA GLN A 155 -9.33 2.37 -12.53
C GLN A 155 -8.61 1.67 -11.37
N GLN A 156 -9.35 1.01 -10.48
CA GLN A 156 -8.77 0.26 -9.37
C GLN A 156 -7.90 -0.90 -9.85
N ARG A 157 -8.31 -1.63 -10.88
CA ARG A 157 -7.51 -2.71 -11.47
C ARG A 157 -6.23 -2.20 -12.14
N ILE A 158 -6.26 -1.02 -12.77
CA ILE A 158 -5.04 -0.37 -13.30
C ILE A 158 -4.10 0.05 -12.15
N ASN A 159 -4.66 0.57 -11.06
CA ASN A 159 -3.89 0.92 -9.87
C ASN A 159 -3.18 -0.30 -9.25
N LEU A 160 -3.89 -1.44 -9.18
CA LEU A 160 -3.32 -2.72 -8.78
C LEU A 160 -2.20 -3.16 -9.73
N ALA A 161 -2.45 -3.14 -11.05
CA ALA A 161 -1.41 -3.46 -12.03
C ALA A 161 -0.14 -2.64 -11.80
N ARG A 162 -0.29 -1.33 -11.64
CA ARG A 162 0.82 -0.41 -11.36
C ARG A 162 1.57 -0.75 -10.07
N GLY A 163 0.85 -1.10 -9.00
CA GLY A 163 1.46 -1.46 -7.72
C GLY A 163 2.23 -2.78 -7.75
N PHE A 164 1.66 -3.79 -8.40
CA PHE A 164 2.25 -5.13 -8.43
C PHE A 164 3.38 -5.30 -9.45
N ILE A 165 3.35 -4.57 -10.59
CA ILE A 165 4.37 -4.70 -11.63
C ILE A 165 5.74 -4.21 -11.18
N GLY A 166 5.79 -3.29 -10.20
CA GLY A 166 7.03 -2.71 -9.68
C GLY A 166 7.94 -3.71 -8.95
N GLY A 167 7.41 -4.85 -8.52
CA GLY A 167 8.19 -5.91 -7.87
C GLY A 167 8.80 -5.50 -6.52
N HIS A 168 8.19 -4.58 -5.80
CA HIS A 168 8.68 -4.07 -4.54
C HIS A 168 8.70 -5.15 -3.45
N PRO A 169 9.79 -5.25 -2.65
CA PRO A 169 9.87 -6.19 -1.53
C PRO A 169 8.88 -5.93 -0.39
N VAL A 170 8.39 -4.70 -0.26
CA VAL A 170 7.33 -4.33 0.68
C VAL A 170 6.20 -3.66 -0.08
N LEU A 171 4.96 -4.14 0.11
CA LEU A 171 3.78 -3.63 -0.57
C LEU A 171 2.72 -3.18 0.42
N LEU A 172 2.27 -1.94 0.27
CA LEU A 172 1.22 -1.33 1.08
C LEU A 172 -0.07 -1.27 0.26
N LEU A 173 -1.16 -1.84 0.78
CA LEU A 173 -2.44 -1.97 0.07
C LEU A 173 -3.56 -1.22 0.82
N ASP A 174 -4.06 -0.12 0.25
CA ASP A 174 -5.15 0.66 0.83
C ASP A 174 -6.47 0.32 0.12
N GLU A 175 -7.26 -0.59 0.69
CA GLU A 175 -8.54 -1.08 0.16
C GLU A 175 -8.46 -1.60 -1.30
N PRO A 176 -7.58 -2.56 -1.60
CA PRO A 176 -7.29 -2.95 -2.99
C PRO A 176 -8.49 -3.57 -3.72
N THR A 177 -9.51 -4.04 -3.01
CA THR A 177 -10.67 -4.77 -3.55
C THR A 177 -12.00 -4.03 -3.42
N ALA A 178 -12.01 -2.77 -2.95
CA ALA A 178 -13.23 -2.05 -2.58
C ALA A 178 -14.27 -1.89 -3.70
N SER A 179 -13.85 -1.80 -4.97
CA SER A 179 -14.75 -1.59 -6.11
C SER A 179 -14.77 -2.78 -7.08
N LEU A 180 -14.41 -3.98 -6.61
CA LEU A 180 -14.27 -5.17 -7.45
C LEU A 180 -15.42 -6.16 -7.21
N ASP A 181 -15.88 -6.79 -8.29
CA ASP A 181 -16.74 -7.97 -8.23
C ASP A 181 -15.97 -9.21 -7.73
N ALA A 182 -16.68 -10.30 -7.46
CA ALA A 182 -16.10 -11.52 -6.90
C ALA A 182 -14.97 -12.10 -7.76
N ALA A 183 -15.16 -12.16 -9.08
CA ALA A 183 -14.15 -12.72 -9.99
C ALA A 183 -12.86 -11.89 -9.98
N ASN A 184 -12.97 -10.57 -9.99
CA ASN A 184 -11.81 -9.68 -9.93
C ASN A 184 -11.15 -9.69 -8.53
N ARG A 185 -11.92 -9.88 -7.45
CA ARG A 185 -11.37 -10.08 -6.10
C ARG A 185 -10.50 -11.33 -6.02
N ASP A 186 -10.95 -12.45 -6.60
CA ASP A 186 -10.17 -13.69 -6.63
C ASP A 186 -8.84 -13.54 -7.37
N VAL A 187 -8.80 -12.78 -8.47
CA VAL A 187 -7.56 -12.46 -9.16
C VAL A 187 -6.59 -11.70 -8.25
N VAL A 188 -7.10 -10.70 -7.51
CA VAL A 188 -6.26 -9.90 -6.59
C VAL A 188 -5.75 -10.75 -5.43
N ILE A 189 -6.58 -11.63 -4.86
CA ILE A 189 -6.16 -12.57 -3.82
C ILE A 189 -5.02 -13.46 -4.33
N ALA A 190 -5.17 -14.06 -5.51
CA ALA A 190 -4.11 -14.87 -6.11
C ALA A 190 -2.81 -14.08 -6.33
N MET A 191 -2.91 -12.81 -6.73
CA MET A 191 -1.73 -11.94 -6.88
C MET A 191 -1.05 -11.64 -5.54
N ILE A 192 -1.81 -11.47 -4.46
CA ILE A 192 -1.29 -11.29 -3.09
C ILE A 192 -0.56 -12.57 -2.64
N ASP A 193 -1.18 -13.75 -2.82
CA ASP A 193 -0.58 -15.02 -2.44
C ASP A 193 0.72 -15.30 -3.20
N GLU A 194 0.75 -15.03 -4.50
CA GLU A 194 1.96 -15.12 -5.31
C GLU A 194 3.05 -14.13 -4.85
N ALA A 195 2.67 -12.91 -4.45
CA ALA A 195 3.62 -11.94 -3.91
C ALA A 195 4.21 -12.43 -2.58
N LYS A 196 3.38 -12.96 -1.67
CA LYS A 196 3.81 -13.60 -0.41
C LYS A 196 4.76 -14.77 -0.68
N ALA A 197 4.42 -15.65 -1.62
CA ALA A 197 5.25 -16.79 -2.00
C ALA A 197 6.63 -16.38 -2.53
N ARG A 198 6.74 -15.18 -3.13
CA ARG A 198 8.03 -14.58 -3.55
C ARG A 198 8.76 -13.86 -2.43
N GLY A 199 8.23 -13.84 -1.21
CA GLY A 199 8.84 -13.18 -0.06
C GLY A 199 8.47 -11.70 0.11
N VAL A 200 7.46 -11.19 -0.61
CA VAL A 200 7.00 -9.80 -0.44
C VAL A 200 6.30 -9.66 0.91
N ALA A 201 6.73 -8.68 1.71
CA ALA A 201 6.04 -8.28 2.94
C ALA A 201 4.88 -7.34 2.61
N ILE A 202 3.69 -7.60 3.15
CA ILE A 202 2.48 -6.85 2.81
C ILE A 202 1.85 -6.28 4.07
N VAL A 203 1.48 -5.00 4.04
CA VAL A 203 0.59 -4.38 5.01
C VAL A 203 -0.63 -3.84 4.28
N GLY A 204 -1.84 -4.26 4.68
CA GLY A 204 -3.04 -3.90 3.93
C GLY A 204 -4.25 -3.55 4.78
N ILE A 205 -5.15 -2.74 4.21
CA ILE A 205 -6.50 -2.52 4.71
C ILE A 205 -7.45 -3.28 3.81
N PHE A 206 -8.21 -4.21 4.38
CA PHE A 206 -9.21 -5.02 3.67
C PHE A 206 -10.54 -4.90 4.40
N HIS A 207 -11.53 -4.22 3.78
CA HIS A 207 -12.86 -4.06 4.36
C HIS A 207 -13.67 -5.36 4.30
N ASP A 208 -13.54 -6.11 3.22
CA ASP A 208 -14.19 -7.41 3.06
C ASP A 208 -13.55 -8.43 3.99
N ALA A 209 -14.37 -8.99 4.91
CA ALA A 209 -13.91 -9.96 5.91
C ALA A 209 -13.45 -11.27 5.26
N GLU A 210 -14.07 -11.69 4.14
CA GLU A 210 -13.69 -12.88 3.39
C GLU A 210 -12.31 -12.69 2.75
N VAL A 211 -12.11 -11.59 2.03
CA VAL A 211 -10.79 -11.26 1.45
C VAL A 211 -9.73 -11.21 2.53
N ARG A 212 -10.00 -10.48 3.61
CA ARG A 212 -9.07 -10.36 4.74
C ARG A 212 -8.70 -11.71 5.32
N GLY A 213 -9.69 -12.59 5.54
CA GLY A 213 -9.46 -13.95 6.07
C GLY A 213 -8.67 -14.85 5.15
N ARG A 214 -8.68 -14.60 3.83
CA ARG A 214 -7.91 -15.38 2.85
C ARG A 214 -6.47 -14.91 2.71
N VAL A 215 -6.20 -13.61 2.79
CA VAL A 215 -4.86 -13.07 2.48
C VAL A 215 -4.01 -12.78 3.71
N ALA A 216 -4.62 -12.44 4.87
CA ALA A 216 -3.89 -12.01 6.05
C ALA A 216 -3.38 -13.21 6.86
N ASP A 217 -2.10 -13.17 7.23
CA ASP A 217 -1.51 -14.14 8.18
C ASP A 217 -1.81 -13.73 9.63
N ARG A 218 -1.92 -12.43 9.89
CA ARG A 218 -2.35 -11.87 11.19
C ARG A 218 -2.97 -10.49 11.05
N LEU A 219 -3.60 -10.05 12.12
CA LEU A 219 -4.20 -8.72 12.24
C LEU A 219 -3.35 -7.82 13.14
N LEU A 220 -3.31 -6.53 12.82
CA LEU A 220 -2.91 -5.47 13.73
C LEU A 220 -4.13 -4.60 14.03
N ASP A 221 -4.58 -4.59 15.27
CA ASP A 221 -5.68 -3.73 15.71
C ASP A 221 -5.18 -2.29 15.88
N VAL A 222 -5.71 -1.39 15.07
CA VAL A 222 -5.52 0.05 15.19
C VAL A 222 -6.68 0.60 15.99
N THR A 223 -6.41 0.99 17.23
CA THR A 223 -7.42 1.56 18.13
C THR A 223 -7.52 3.06 17.94
N PRO A 224 -8.73 3.63 17.82
CA PRO A 224 -8.91 5.08 17.83
C PRO A 224 -8.46 5.63 19.18
N MET A 225 -7.80 6.79 19.17
CA MET A 225 -7.58 7.52 20.41
C MET A 225 -8.95 7.91 20.97
N GLN A 226 -9.23 7.52 22.23
CA GLN A 226 -10.35 8.09 22.95
C GLN A 226 -9.98 9.55 23.22
N ASP A 227 -10.85 10.48 22.84
CA ASP A 227 -10.72 11.88 23.24
C ASP A 227 -10.60 11.88 24.77
N ALA A 228 -9.46 12.36 25.29
CA ALA A 228 -9.36 12.64 26.71
C ALA A 228 -10.38 13.76 26.97
N ALA A 229 -11.45 13.39 27.67
CA ALA A 229 -12.52 14.29 28.08
C ALA A 229 -11.99 15.49 28.90
#